data_6520024343e19ac06caaf751f464d2ef
#
_entry.id   6520024343e19ac06caaf751f464d2ef
#
_cell.length_a   1.000
_cell.length_b   1.000
_cell.length_c   1.000
_cell.angle_alpha   90.00
_cell.angle_beta   90.00
_cell.angle_gamma   90.00
#
_symmetry.space_group_name_H-M   'P 1'
#
loop_
_entity.id
_entity.type
_entity.pdbx_description
1 polymer ?
#
loop_
_entity_poly.entity_id
_entity_poly.type
_entity_poly.pdbx_seq_one_letter_code
_entity_poly.pdbx_strand_id
1 'polypeptide(L)'
;IAHVHKIPLILDNTTATAYLFQGLKHGADIVVNSSSKYINGSSNSISGILTYSGRFQWDPEMYPQIAAYKKFGPMAYIARLRNSLFRDTGACLAPMNAYLNLIGMETLGLRMERQCSNALELAQWLEETYPSVTVNYPGLKSNNWYEIAKKQFSRGYGAILTLRVGSKENAFALIDALRIPYTLSNIGDTKTLVIHPGSTISLHSSE
;
A
#
# COMPACT_ATOMS: atom_id res chain seq x y z
N ILE A 1 13.11 16.89 -2.29
CA ILE A 1 13.18 17.20 -3.74
C ILE A 1 11.87 17.83 -4.21
N ALA A 2 10.69 17.19 -4.10
CA ALA A 2 9.42 17.71 -4.63
C ALA A 2 9.11 19.15 -4.17
N HIS A 3 9.22 19.42 -2.88
CA HIS A 3 8.88 20.73 -2.30
C HIS A 3 9.78 21.87 -2.78
N VAL A 4 11.04 21.61 -3.12
CA VAL A 4 11.94 22.61 -3.72
C VAL A 4 11.40 23.11 -5.07
N HIS A 5 10.64 22.27 -5.75
CA HIS A 5 9.98 22.59 -7.01
C HIS A 5 8.50 22.98 -6.87
N LYS A 6 8.05 23.25 -5.63
CA LYS A 6 6.64 23.58 -5.31
C LYS A 6 5.67 22.47 -5.75
N ILE A 7 6.10 21.21 -5.74
CA ILE A 7 5.29 20.04 -6.10
C ILE A 7 4.89 19.31 -4.82
N PRO A 8 3.59 18.98 -4.60
CA PRO A 8 3.16 18.22 -3.44
C PRO A 8 3.63 16.77 -3.54
N LEU A 9 4.00 16.18 -2.40
CA LEU A 9 4.34 14.77 -2.29
C LEU A 9 3.08 13.96 -1.99
N ILE A 10 2.69 13.10 -2.93
CA ILE A 10 1.60 12.14 -2.76
C ILE A 10 2.20 10.77 -2.50
N LEU A 11 1.79 10.13 -1.41
CA LEU A 11 2.24 8.80 -1.02
C LEU A 11 1.07 7.82 -1.10
N ASP A 12 1.18 6.78 -1.92
CA ASP A 12 0.35 5.59 -1.75
C ASP A 12 0.93 4.73 -0.62
N ASN A 13 0.21 4.67 0.49
CA ASN A 13 0.61 3.96 1.70
C ASN A 13 -0.20 2.67 1.92
N THR A 14 -0.78 2.12 0.85
CA THR A 14 -1.66 0.95 0.91
C THR A 14 -0.99 -0.24 1.59
N THR A 15 0.26 -0.55 1.23
CA THR A 15 0.96 -1.75 1.71
C THR A 15 1.54 -1.60 3.11
N ALA A 16 1.96 -0.39 3.48
CA ALA A 16 2.52 -0.12 4.81
C ALA A 16 1.44 0.24 5.83
N THR A 17 0.38 0.85 5.39
CA THR A 17 -0.63 1.52 6.22
C THR A 17 -0.02 2.55 7.20
N ALA A 18 -0.83 3.26 7.95
CA ALA A 18 -0.34 4.15 9.00
C ALA A 18 0.29 3.38 10.19
N TYR A 19 0.12 2.05 10.24
CA TYR A 19 0.72 1.21 11.28
C TYR A 19 2.24 1.09 11.11
N LEU A 20 2.72 0.80 9.89
CA LEU A 20 4.16 0.67 9.61
C LEU A 20 4.81 2.02 9.28
N PHE A 21 4.11 2.88 8.54
CA PHE A 21 4.69 4.13 8.06
C PHE A 21 3.71 5.30 8.11
N GLN A 22 4.02 6.32 8.89
CA GLN A 22 3.18 7.51 9.06
C GLN A 22 3.61 8.60 8.07
N GLY A 23 3.24 8.48 6.80
CA GLY A 23 3.70 9.32 5.69
C GLY A 23 3.61 10.82 5.95
N LEU A 24 2.52 11.31 6.57
CA LEU A 24 2.37 12.73 6.90
C LEU A 24 3.45 13.23 7.87
N LYS A 25 3.97 12.39 8.77
CA LYS A 25 5.08 12.77 9.66
C LYS A 25 6.42 12.80 8.93
N HIS A 26 6.52 12.13 7.79
CA HIS A 26 7.71 12.07 6.96
C HIS A 26 7.65 12.98 5.73
N GLY A 27 6.77 13.98 5.75
CA GLY A 27 6.73 15.04 4.74
C GLY A 27 5.81 14.79 3.55
N ALA A 28 5.01 13.72 3.54
CA ALA A 28 3.96 13.59 2.55
C ALA A 28 2.86 14.66 2.79
N ASP A 29 2.36 15.24 1.73
CA ASP A 29 1.27 16.22 1.78
C ASP A 29 -0.09 15.53 1.68
N ILE A 30 -0.14 14.49 0.89
CA ILE A 30 -1.32 13.67 0.67
C ILE A 30 -0.91 12.20 0.83
N VAL A 31 -1.68 11.45 1.60
CA VAL A 31 -1.52 10.00 1.73
C VAL A 31 -2.79 9.32 1.22
N VAL A 32 -2.61 8.39 0.30
CA VAL A 32 -3.69 7.58 -0.26
C VAL A 32 -3.53 6.14 0.24
N ASN A 33 -4.64 5.50 0.55
CA ASN A 33 -4.69 4.08 0.86
C ASN A 33 -5.87 3.43 0.13
N SER A 34 -5.64 2.33 -0.55
CA SER A 34 -6.72 1.41 -0.83
C SER A 34 -7.15 0.75 0.47
N SER A 35 -8.23 1.24 1.07
CA SER A 35 -8.74 0.67 2.32
C SER A 35 -9.40 -0.70 2.14
N SER A 36 -9.63 -1.12 0.89
CA SER A 36 -10.00 -2.49 0.52
C SER A 36 -8.97 -3.55 0.94
N LYS A 37 -7.71 -3.14 1.12
CA LYS A 37 -6.56 -4.02 1.38
C LYS A 37 -6.37 -4.23 2.89
N TYR A 38 -5.22 -3.92 3.41
CA TYR A 38 -4.84 -4.13 4.82
C TYR A 38 -5.78 -3.48 5.83
N ILE A 39 -6.34 -2.30 5.51
CA ILE A 39 -7.25 -1.61 6.44
C ILE A 39 -8.51 -2.45 6.68
N ASN A 40 -9.14 -2.91 5.62
CA ASN A 40 -10.28 -3.81 5.69
C ASN A 40 -9.87 -5.21 6.18
N GLY A 41 -8.87 -5.82 5.54
CA GLY A 41 -8.26 -7.09 5.93
C GLY A 41 -9.07 -8.35 5.63
N SER A 42 -10.28 -8.23 5.10
CA SER A 42 -11.20 -9.35 4.87
C SER A 42 -11.69 -9.45 3.42
N SER A 43 -11.23 -8.56 2.54
CA SER A 43 -11.61 -8.52 1.11
C SER A 43 -13.12 -8.40 0.85
N ASN A 44 -13.86 -7.81 1.78
CA ASN A 44 -15.32 -7.69 1.75
C ASN A 44 -15.83 -6.26 1.50
N SER A 45 -14.92 -5.30 1.26
CA SER A 45 -15.24 -3.90 0.97
C SER A 45 -14.28 -3.33 -0.07
N ILE A 46 -14.81 -2.64 -1.07
CA ILE A 46 -14.01 -1.84 -2.01
C ILE A 46 -14.10 -0.39 -1.59
N SER A 47 -12.95 0.22 -1.32
CA SER A 47 -12.90 1.56 -0.73
C SER A 47 -11.52 2.19 -0.81
N GLY A 48 -11.46 3.50 -0.61
CA GLY A 48 -10.21 4.28 -0.53
C GLY A 48 -10.28 5.35 0.54
N ILE A 49 -9.14 5.72 1.07
CA ILE A 49 -8.99 6.82 2.02
C ILE A 49 -7.92 7.77 1.49
N LEU A 50 -8.25 9.06 1.47
CA LEU A 50 -7.31 10.13 1.22
C LEU A 50 -7.15 10.95 2.49
N THR A 51 -5.91 11.11 2.94
CA THR A 51 -5.55 11.93 4.11
C THR A 51 -4.67 13.08 3.64
N TYR A 52 -5.01 14.29 4.05
CA TYR A 52 -4.31 15.51 3.66
C TYR A 52 -3.65 16.19 4.86
N SER A 53 -2.42 16.69 4.69
CA SER A 53 -1.63 17.29 5.76
C SER A 53 -2.10 18.70 6.15
N GLY A 54 -2.69 19.45 5.22
CA GLY A 54 -3.01 20.87 5.37
C GLY A 54 -1.79 21.80 5.36
N ARG A 55 -0.58 21.29 5.14
CA ARG A 55 0.66 22.08 5.27
C ARG A 55 1.20 22.58 3.94
N PHE A 56 0.88 21.92 2.82
CA PHE A 56 1.40 22.31 1.52
C PHE A 56 0.86 23.68 1.08
N GLN A 57 1.76 24.55 0.63
CA GLN A 57 1.42 25.87 0.14
C GLN A 57 1.13 25.79 -1.37
N TRP A 58 -0.14 25.88 -1.72
CA TRP A 58 -0.60 25.81 -3.11
C TRP A 58 -0.29 27.12 -3.83
N ASP A 59 0.69 27.10 -4.71
CA ASP A 59 1.03 28.25 -5.55
C ASP A 59 -0.13 28.57 -6.51
N PRO A 60 -0.71 29.78 -6.49
CA PRO A 60 -1.86 30.13 -7.32
C PRO A 60 -1.60 30.03 -8.82
N GLU A 61 -0.36 30.27 -9.26
CA GLU A 61 0.02 30.21 -10.66
C GLU A 61 0.12 28.78 -11.14
N MET A 62 0.67 27.88 -10.32
CA MET A 62 0.79 26.45 -10.63
C MET A 62 -0.53 25.69 -10.43
N TYR A 63 -1.35 26.11 -9.45
CA TYR A 63 -2.57 25.39 -9.04
C TYR A 63 -3.81 26.31 -9.03
N PRO A 64 -4.20 26.95 -10.14
CA PRO A 64 -5.29 27.94 -10.18
C PRO A 64 -6.64 27.38 -9.74
N GLN A 65 -6.89 26.06 -9.97
CA GLN A 65 -8.12 25.42 -9.53
C GLN A 65 -8.25 25.31 -8.00
N ILE A 66 -7.12 25.23 -7.27
CA ILE A 66 -7.11 25.22 -5.81
C ILE A 66 -7.12 26.66 -5.28
N ALA A 67 -6.45 27.58 -5.98
CA ALA A 67 -6.46 29.00 -5.65
C ALA A 67 -7.86 29.60 -5.61
N ALA A 68 -8.79 29.13 -6.44
CA ALA A 68 -10.21 29.53 -6.39
C ALA A 68 -10.88 29.22 -5.01
N TYR A 69 -10.30 28.32 -4.23
CA TYR A 69 -10.76 27.92 -2.89
C TYR A 69 -9.91 28.51 -1.76
N LYS A 70 -9.03 29.49 -2.02
CA LYS A 70 -8.11 30.09 -1.04
C LYS A 70 -8.79 30.59 0.25
N LYS A 71 -10.06 30.96 0.20
CA LYS A 71 -10.85 31.37 1.38
C LYS A 71 -10.95 30.29 2.46
N PHE A 72 -10.73 29.03 2.11
CA PHE A 72 -10.71 27.90 3.05
C PHE A 72 -9.34 27.65 3.69
N GLY A 73 -8.34 28.51 3.42
CA GLY A 73 -7.00 28.40 3.99
C GLY A 73 -6.36 27.03 3.76
N PRO A 74 -5.82 26.38 4.80
CA PRO A 74 -5.20 25.05 4.70
C PRO A 74 -6.12 23.97 4.12
N MET A 75 -7.43 24.17 4.19
CA MET A 75 -8.43 23.21 3.68
C MET A 75 -8.81 23.44 2.21
N ALA A 76 -8.17 24.38 1.51
CA ALA A 76 -8.50 24.72 0.12
C ALA A 76 -8.52 23.47 -0.81
N TYR A 77 -7.54 22.58 -0.68
CA TYR A 77 -7.47 21.34 -1.45
C TYR A 77 -8.69 20.42 -1.18
N ILE A 78 -9.02 20.18 0.08
CA ILE A 78 -10.17 19.35 0.45
C ILE A 78 -11.49 20.01 0.05
N ALA A 79 -11.58 21.35 0.18
CA ALA A 79 -12.75 22.09 -0.28
C ALA A 79 -12.94 21.98 -1.79
N ARG A 80 -11.84 22.04 -2.57
CA ARG A 80 -11.88 21.79 -4.03
C ARG A 80 -12.36 20.38 -4.36
N LEU A 81 -11.80 19.36 -3.70
CA LEU A 81 -12.22 17.98 -3.90
C LEU A 81 -13.71 17.79 -3.63
N ARG A 82 -14.20 18.28 -2.49
CA ARG A 82 -15.60 18.07 -2.06
C ARG A 82 -16.59 18.85 -2.91
N ASN A 83 -16.29 20.11 -3.24
CA ASN A 83 -17.23 21.01 -3.91
C ASN A 83 -17.23 20.87 -5.44
N SER A 84 -16.34 20.08 -6.01
CA SER A 84 -16.32 19.80 -7.45
C SER A 84 -16.28 18.29 -7.73
N LEU A 85 -15.13 17.67 -7.62
CA LEU A 85 -14.98 16.26 -8.03
C LEU A 85 -15.97 15.33 -7.32
N PHE A 86 -15.98 15.37 -5.99
CA PHE A 86 -16.87 14.52 -5.20
C PHE A 86 -18.35 14.81 -5.49
N ARG A 87 -18.75 16.10 -5.45
CA ARG A 87 -20.12 16.51 -5.72
C ARG A 87 -20.56 16.17 -7.15
N ASP A 88 -19.70 16.45 -8.12
CA ASP A 88 -20.08 16.37 -9.54
C ASP A 88 -20.05 14.92 -10.06
N THR A 89 -19.16 14.06 -9.53
CA THR A 89 -19.09 12.64 -9.90
C THR A 89 -20.03 11.76 -9.04
N GLY A 90 -20.45 12.23 -7.87
CA GLY A 90 -21.24 11.44 -6.92
C GLY A 90 -20.48 10.26 -6.29
N ALA A 91 -19.15 10.21 -6.41
CA ALA A 91 -18.30 9.12 -5.91
C ALA A 91 -18.26 9.11 -4.38
N CYS A 92 -19.27 8.55 -3.74
CA CYS A 92 -19.40 8.46 -2.28
C CYS A 92 -19.27 7.02 -1.82
N LEU A 93 -18.48 6.80 -0.76
CA LEU A 93 -18.38 5.48 -0.14
C LEU A 93 -19.71 5.08 0.49
N ALA A 94 -20.19 3.87 0.13
CA ALA A 94 -21.40 3.34 0.74
C ALA A 94 -21.24 3.16 2.26
N PRO A 95 -22.23 3.48 3.09
CA PRO A 95 -22.15 3.37 4.55
C PRO A 95 -21.76 1.95 5.03
N MET A 96 -22.24 0.90 4.36
CA MET A 96 -21.86 -0.48 4.68
C MET A 96 -20.38 -0.72 4.47
N ASN A 97 -19.80 -0.23 3.36
CA ASN A 97 -18.37 -0.37 3.11
C ASN A 97 -17.53 0.40 4.15
N ALA A 98 -17.99 1.57 4.58
CA ALA A 98 -17.35 2.32 5.66
C ALA A 98 -17.39 1.54 6.99
N TYR A 99 -18.53 0.95 7.31
CA TYR A 99 -18.73 0.13 8.50
C TYR A 99 -17.78 -1.09 8.51
N LEU A 100 -17.72 -1.83 7.40
CA LEU A 100 -16.79 -2.97 7.27
C LEU A 100 -15.32 -2.57 7.42
N ASN A 101 -14.94 -1.38 6.93
CA ASN A 101 -13.59 -0.87 7.14
C ASN A 101 -13.33 -0.50 8.60
N LEU A 102 -14.30 0.06 9.32
CA LEU A 102 -14.17 0.36 10.75
C LEU A 102 -13.93 -0.92 11.56
N ILE A 103 -14.70 -1.99 11.28
CA ILE A 103 -14.46 -3.31 11.89
C ILE A 103 -13.05 -3.81 11.58
N GLY A 104 -12.61 -3.73 10.31
CA GLY A 104 -11.27 -4.13 9.91
C GLY A 104 -10.16 -3.35 10.64
N MET A 105 -10.37 -2.07 10.90
CA MET A 105 -9.42 -1.22 11.61
C MET A 105 -9.20 -1.62 13.07
N GLU A 106 -10.17 -2.21 13.74
CA GLU A 106 -10.05 -2.66 15.13
C GLU A 106 -8.92 -3.68 15.33
N THR A 107 -8.67 -4.51 14.31
CA THR A 107 -7.62 -5.53 14.34
C THR A 107 -6.40 -5.21 13.49
N LEU A 108 -6.34 -4.03 12.89
CA LEU A 108 -5.29 -3.67 11.93
C LEU A 108 -3.89 -3.87 12.51
N GLY A 109 -3.62 -3.37 13.72
CA GLY A 109 -2.32 -3.48 14.36
C GLY A 109 -1.89 -4.92 14.57
N LEU A 110 -2.79 -5.76 15.12
CA LEU A 110 -2.53 -7.19 15.37
C LEU A 110 -2.27 -7.95 14.05
N ARG A 111 -3.05 -7.67 13.01
CA ARG A 111 -2.88 -8.30 11.71
C ARG A 111 -1.56 -7.90 11.04
N MET A 112 -1.24 -6.61 11.04
CA MET A 112 0.00 -6.11 10.45
C MET A 112 1.22 -6.70 11.15
N GLU A 113 1.23 -6.76 12.49
CA GLU A 113 2.31 -7.35 13.27
C GLU A 113 2.51 -8.82 12.92
N ARG A 114 1.44 -9.62 12.93
CA ARG A 114 1.50 -11.04 12.60
C ARG A 114 1.91 -11.29 11.16
N GLN A 115 1.36 -10.54 10.20
CA GLN A 115 1.69 -10.68 8.79
C GLN A 115 3.16 -10.31 8.51
N CYS A 116 3.68 -9.25 9.14
CA CYS A 116 5.09 -8.88 9.00
C CYS A 116 6.03 -9.94 9.60
N SER A 117 5.70 -10.47 10.78
CA SER A 117 6.46 -11.56 11.42
C SER A 117 6.48 -12.81 10.54
N ASN A 118 5.31 -13.26 10.07
CA ASN A 118 5.21 -14.43 9.19
C ASN A 118 5.99 -14.25 7.88
N ALA A 119 5.94 -13.04 7.29
CA ALA A 119 6.67 -12.77 6.05
C ALA A 119 8.18 -12.77 6.25
N LEU A 120 8.66 -12.24 7.38
CA LEU A 120 10.08 -12.24 7.72
C LEU A 120 10.59 -13.66 7.98
N GLU A 121 9.89 -14.44 8.79
CA GLU A 121 10.25 -15.82 9.11
C GLU A 121 10.27 -16.69 7.85
N LEU A 122 9.23 -16.55 6.99
CA LEU A 122 9.18 -17.26 5.71
C LEU A 122 10.33 -16.86 4.78
N ALA A 123 10.62 -15.56 4.68
CA ALA A 123 11.68 -15.06 3.82
C ALA A 123 13.06 -15.58 4.26
N GLN A 124 13.35 -15.58 5.56
CA GLN A 124 14.58 -16.10 6.14
C GLN A 124 14.71 -17.61 5.90
N TRP A 125 13.66 -18.36 6.20
CA TRP A 125 13.65 -19.80 5.97
C TRP A 125 13.87 -20.19 4.51
N LEU A 126 13.23 -19.47 3.57
CA LEU A 126 13.43 -19.69 2.14
C LEU A 126 14.86 -19.37 1.69
N GLU A 127 15.44 -18.28 2.16
CA GLU A 127 16.82 -17.89 1.83
C GLU A 127 17.84 -18.92 2.34
N GLU A 128 17.62 -19.45 3.55
CA GLU A 128 18.50 -20.44 4.16
C GLU A 128 18.35 -21.83 3.56
N THR A 129 17.11 -22.25 3.23
CA THR A 129 16.81 -23.62 2.82
C THR A 129 16.96 -23.82 1.31
N TYR A 130 16.69 -22.80 0.49
CA TYR A 130 16.66 -22.89 -0.97
C TYR A 130 17.56 -21.84 -1.64
N PRO A 131 18.89 -22.02 -1.63
CA PRO A 131 19.84 -21.03 -2.19
C PRO A 131 19.65 -20.74 -3.69
N SER A 132 18.98 -21.63 -4.43
CA SER A 132 18.64 -21.44 -5.84
C SER A 132 17.45 -20.51 -6.07
N VAL A 133 16.69 -20.18 -5.02
CA VAL A 133 15.55 -19.27 -5.09
C VAL A 133 15.99 -17.88 -4.62
N THR A 134 15.79 -16.88 -5.45
CA THR A 134 16.03 -15.51 -5.01
C THR A 134 14.79 -14.98 -4.27
N VAL A 135 14.97 -14.65 -3.00
CA VAL A 135 13.93 -14.06 -2.16
C VAL A 135 14.13 -12.56 -2.10
N ASN A 136 13.12 -11.78 -2.50
CA ASN A 136 13.13 -10.34 -2.34
C ASN A 136 12.14 -9.92 -1.25
N TYR A 137 12.67 -9.49 -0.11
CA TYR A 137 11.90 -8.98 1.02
C TYR A 137 12.73 -7.92 1.77
N PRO A 138 12.18 -6.71 2.04
CA PRO A 138 12.96 -5.60 2.63
C PRO A 138 13.51 -5.88 4.04
N GLY A 139 12.99 -6.89 4.73
CA GLY A 139 13.47 -7.30 6.06
C GLY A 139 14.67 -8.25 6.05
N LEU A 140 15.10 -8.77 4.90
CA LEU A 140 16.31 -9.60 4.79
C LEU A 140 17.56 -8.73 4.79
N LYS A 141 18.59 -9.13 5.53
CA LYS A 141 19.88 -8.43 5.57
C LYS A 141 20.59 -8.44 4.21
N SER A 142 20.33 -9.42 3.39
CA SER A 142 20.81 -9.56 2.01
C SER A 142 20.12 -8.61 1.03
N ASN A 143 18.99 -8.02 1.39
CA ASN A 143 18.24 -7.13 0.52
C ASN A 143 18.94 -5.77 0.38
N ASN A 144 19.07 -5.26 -0.84
CA ASN A 144 19.73 -3.99 -1.14
C ASN A 144 19.11 -2.78 -0.42
N TRP A 145 17.85 -2.87 0.00
CA TRP A 145 17.11 -1.77 0.64
C TRP A 145 16.95 -1.97 2.15
N TYR A 146 17.59 -3.01 2.73
CA TYR A 146 17.46 -3.34 4.16
C TYR A 146 17.77 -2.16 5.08
N GLU A 147 18.90 -1.48 4.86
CA GLU A 147 19.30 -0.36 5.71
C GLU A 147 18.35 0.84 5.62
N ILE A 148 17.76 1.08 4.46
CA ILE A 148 16.72 2.10 4.29
C ILE A 148 15.42 1.65 4.97
N ALA A 149 15.01 0.41 4.75
CA ALA A 149 13.81 -0.15 5.37
C ALA A 149 13.91 -0.12 6.91
N LYS A 150 15.05 -0.52 7.47
CA LYS A 150 15.34 -0.48 8.91
C LYS A 150 15.26 0.94 9.50
N LYS A 151 15.62 1.95 8.72
CA LYS A 151 15.51 3.36 9.10
C LYS A 151 14.07 3.88 9.09
N GLN A 152 13.27 3.43 8.13
CA GLN A 152 11.93 3.94 7.88
C GLN A 152 10.85 3.19 8.65
N PHE A 153 11.02 1.90 8.86
CA PHE A 153 10.02 1.02 9.47
C PHE A 153 10.48 0.52 10.84
N SER A 154 9.74 0.87 11.87
CA SER A 154 10.04 0.46 13.25
C SER A 154 9.25 -0.76 13.74
N ARG A 155 8.23 -1.19 12.99
CA ARG A 155 7.26 -2.21 13.42
C ARG A 155 7.16 -3.43 12.49
N GLY A 156 8.06 -3.56 11.52
CA GLY A 156 8.07 -4.62 10.54
C GLY A 156 8.26 -4.09 9.12
N TYR A 157 8.44 -4.97 8.16
CA TYR A 157 8.87 -4.63 6.80
C TYR A 157 7.80 -4.90 5.73
N GLY A 158 6.55 -5.06 6.15
CA GLY A 158 5.43 -5.40 5.27
C GLY A 158 5.17 -6.91 5.19
N ALA A 159 4.15 -7.28 4.44
CA ALA A 159 3.65 -8.65 4.34
C ALA A 159 3.71 -9.21 2.91
N ILE A 160 4.50 -8.59 2.05
CA ILE A 160 4.68 -9.01 0.65
C ILE A 160 6.13 -9.40 0.45
N LEU A 161 6.35 -10.59 -0.05
CA LEU A 161 7.65 -11.05 -0.55
C LEU A 161 7.51 -11.56 -1.99
N THR A 162 8.58 -11.51 -2.76
CA THR A 162 8.59 -12.07 -4.11
C THR A 162 9.70 -13.10 -4.25
N LEU A 163 9.41 -14.15 -5.01
CA LEU A 163 10.32 -15.26 -5.27
C LEU A 163 10.67 -15.30 -6.76
N ARG A 164 11.95 -15.48 -7.06
CA ARG A 164 12.41 -15.77 -8.41
C ARG A 164 12.92 -17.20 -8.44
N VAL A 165 12.20 -18.07 -9.16
CA VAL A 165 12.40 -19.53 -9.18
C VAL A 165 12.94 -20.04 -10.53
N GLY A 166 13.56 -19.16 -11.30
CA GLY A 166 14.28 -19.47 -12.54
C GLY A 166 13.42 -19.40 -13.80
N SER A 167 12.23 -20.02 -13.84
CA SER A 167 11.37 -20.00 -15.03
C SER A 167 9.89 -19.84 -14.68
N LYS A 168 9.07 -19.55 -15.69
CA LYS A 168 7.60 -19.47 -15.57
C LYS A 168 7.00 -20.84 -15.20
N GLU A 169 7.52 -21.89 -15.80
CA GLU A 169 7.09 -23.29 -15.55
C GLU A 169 7.35 -23.66 -14.09
N ASN A 170 8.53 -23.32 -13.56
CA ASN A 170 8.85 -23.52 -12.14
C ASN A 170 7.93 -22.73 -11.23
N ALA A 171 7.59 -21.48 -11.60
CA ALA A 171 6.66 -20.66 -10.82
C ALA A 171 5.26 -21.28 -10.77
N PHE A 172 4.77 -21.81 -11.89
CA PHE A 172 3.48 -22.50 -11.93
C PHE A 172 3.51 -23.80 -11.15
N ALA A 173 4.55 -24.62 -11.33
CA ALA A 173 4.70 -25.85 -10.55
C ALA A 173 4.76 -25.60 -9.04
N LEU A 174 5.46 -24.54 -8.62
CA LEU A 174 5.45 -24.11 -7.22
C LEU A 174 4.04 -23.73 -6.75
N ILE A 175 3.34 -22.86 -7.50
CA ILE A 175 1.99 -22.39 -7.12
C ILE A 175 1.02 -23.57 -7.02
N ASP A 176 1.04 -24.49 -7.97
CA ASP A 176 0.16 -25.65 -8.02
C ASP A 176 0.43 -26.66 -6.88
N ALA A 177 1.67 -26.71 -6.38
CA ALA A 177 2.04 -27.58 -5.27
C ALA A 177 1.64 -27.02 -3.89
N LEU A 178 1.36 -25.71 -3.79
CA LEU A 178 0.97 -25.09 -2.53
C LEU A 178 -0.45 -25.49 -2.12
N ARG A 179 -0.63 -25.80 -0.83
CA ARG A 179 -1.93 -26.25 -0.28
C ARG A 179 -2.65 -25.21 0.57
N ILE A 180 -1.89 -24.29 1.19
CA ILE A 180 -2.47 -23.28 2.11
C ILE A 180 -2.80 -21.99 1.39
N PRO A 181 -1.91 -21.41 0.55
CA PRO A 181 -2.17 -20.15 -0.14
C PRO A 181 -3.29 -20.30 -1.18
N TYR A 182 -4.07 -19.24 -1.31
CA TYR A 182 -5.05 -19.11 -2.40
C TYR A 182 -4.40 -18.45 -3.61
N THR A 183 -4.65 -19.00 -4.80
CA THR A 183 -4.22 -18.39 -6.06
C THR A 183 -5.23 -17.32 -6.47
N LEU A 184 -4.98 -16.08 -6.06
CA LEU A 184 -5.80 -14.93 -6.43
C LEU A 184 -5.03 -13.61 -6.30
N SER A 185 -5.45 -12.62 -7.09
CA SER A 185 -4.86 -11.29 -7.11
C SER A 185 -5.48 -10.38 -6.05
N ASN A 186 -4.88 -10.34 -4.88
CA ASN A 186 -5.16 -9.36 -3.83
C ASN A 186 -3.97 -9.24 -2.89
N ILE A 187 -4.01 -8.28 -1.95
CA ILE A 187 -3.04 -8.09 -0.87
C ILE A 187 -3.74 -7.67 0.42
N GLY A 188 -3.13 -7.95 1.57
CA GLY A 188 -3.63 -7.47 2.87
C GLY A 188 -4.80 -8.25 3.45
N ASP A 189 -5.16 -9.39 2.85
CA ASP A 189 -6.16 -10.31 3.41
C ASP A 189 -5.60 -11.09 4.61
N THR A 190 -6.49 -11.64 5.44
CA THR A 190 -6.13 -12.60 6.50
C THR A 190 -5.67 -13.95 5.96
N LYS A 191 -5.93 -14.24 4.69
CA LYS A 191 -5.47 -15.46 3.98
C LYS A 191 -4.13 -15.21 3.30
N THR A 192 -3.29 -16.24 3.22
CA THR A 192 -2.08 -16.20 2.40
C THR A 192 -2.46 -16.32 0.93
N LEU A 193 -1.91 -15.41 0.11
CA LEU A 193 -2.20 -15.31 -1.31
C LEU A 193 -0.92 -15.46 -2.12
N VAL A 194 -1.03 -16.08 -3.29
CA VAL A 194 0.07 -16.24 -4.24
C VAL A 194 -0.40 -16.02 -5.66
N ILE A 195 0.43 -15.37 -6.47
CA ILE A 195 0.20 -15.22 -7.92
C ILE A 195 1.52 -15.24 -8.68
N HIS A 196 1.44 -15.51 -9.98
CA HIS A 196 2.50 -15.19 -10.93
C HIS A 196 2.12 -13.88 -11.64
N PRO A 197 2.76 -12.71 -11.32
CA PRO A 197 2.31 -11.40 -11.78
C PRO A 197 2.27 -11.27 -13.31
N GLY A 198 3.28 -11.78 -14.01
CA GLY A 198 3.36 -11.69 -15.46
C GLY A 198 2.26 -12.43 -16.23
N SER A 199 1.56 -13.38 -15.59
CA SER A 199 0.42 -14.10 -16.19
C SER A 199 -0.94 -13.65 -15.64
N THR A 200 -0.97 -12.65 -14.77
CA THR A 200 -2.18 -12.14 -14.12
C THR A 200 -2.28 -10.62 -14.23
N ILE A 201 -1.82 -9.91 -13.20
CA ILE A 201 -1.98 -8.45 -13.11
C ILE A 201 -1.13 -7.66 -14.10
N SER A 202 -0.05 -8.23 -14.61
CA SER A 202 0.88 -7.60 -15.57
C SER A 202 0.82 -8.20 -16.97
N LEU A 203 -0.23 -8.96 -17.29
CA LEU A 203 -0.36 -9.67 -18.58
C LEU A 203 -0.29 -8.73 -19.81
N HIS A 204 -0.75 -7.52 -19.67
CA HIS A 204 -0.77 -6.51 -20.73
C HIS A 204 0.25 -5.36 -20.51
N SER A 205 1.13 -5.48 -19.53
CA SER A 205 2.22 -4.52 -19.34
C SER A 205 3.32 -4.82 -20.36
N SER A 206 3.80 -3.80 -21.08
CA SER A 206 5.03 -3.90 -21.89
C SER A 206 6.21 -4.25 -20.97
N GLU A 207 7.09 -5.11 -21.46
CA GLU A 207 8.35 -5.42 -20.80
C GLU A 207 9.23 -4.18 -20.58
#